data_f246ee41328c87a90547207964a9c0fb
#
_entry.id   f246ee41328c87a90547207964a9c0fb
#
_cell.length_a   1.000
_cell.length_b   1.000
_cell.length_c   1.000
_cell.angle_alpha   90.00
_cell.angle_beta   90.00
_cell.angle_gamma   90.00
#
_symmetry.space_group_name_H-M   'P 1'
#
loop_
_entity.id
_entity.type
_entity.pdbx_description
1 polymer ?
#
loop_
_entity_poly.entity_id
_entity_poly.type
_entity_poly.pdbx_seq_one_letter_code
_entity_poly.pdbx_strand_id
1 'polypeptide(L)'
;LLFIAGVAASGSGAAILGVTAAMRTGVGMVRHVAASTVTNLLLEVRPEVVAGFGRAQAWVLGSGVPVDDEVQVANILEAASQNCPLVIDAGALEVVDYSSLTPQTCILTPHAGELARLLDRFGKHFDLDYEAVVAAAAITDQVVMLKGNTTLIADPHGEVRAVGPNSTALATAGTGDVLAGILGALLATNADGETDLLDVAELAVHIHSEAATHAAEAGPVVALDVAEQVRTVIGDWMPA
;
A
#
# COMPACT_ATOMS: atom_id res chain seq x y z
N LEU A 1 -11.67 5.47 -19.38
CA LEU A 1 -11.52 4.22 -18.63
C LEU A 1 -11.67 4.53 -17.14
N LEU A 2 -12.46 3.75 -16.39
CA LEU A 2 -12.65 3.94 -14.95
C LEU A 2 -11.74 2.94 -14.21
N PHE A 3 -10.67 3.43 -13.58
CA PHE A 3 -9.83 2.63 -12.71
C PHE A 3 -10.42 2.60 -11.30
N ILE A 4 -10.47 1.43 -10.69
CA ILE A 4 -11.09 1.17 -9.38
C ILE A 4 -10.06 0.52 -8.47
N ALA A 5 -9.70 1.19 -7.39
CA ALA A 5 -8.92 0.62 -6.31
C ALA A 5 -9.86 0.12 -5.19
N GLY A 6 -9.56 -1.05 -4.63
CA GLY A 6 -10.23 -1.57 -3.45
C GLY A 6 -9.36 -1.40 -2.21
N VAL A 7 -9.96 -1.08 -1.08
CA VAL A 7 -9.26 -0.95 0.21
C VAL A 7 -10.00 -1.77 1.26
N ALA A 8 -9.35 -2.81 1.79
CA ALA A 8 -9.84 -3.62 2.89
C ALA A 8 -9.03 -3.27 4.16
N ALA A 9 -9.52 -2.31 4.91
CA ALA A 9 -8.90 -1.78 6.11
C ALA A 9 -9.92 -1.68 7.25
N SER A 10 -9.54 -2.08 8.47
CA SER A 10 -10.46 -2.10 9.62
C SER A 10 -10.26 -0.95 10.61
N GLY A 11 -9.09 -0.35 10.66
CA GLY A 11 -8.87 0.87 11.43
C GLY A 11 -9.48 2.06 10.71
N SER A 12 -10.38 2.82 11.36
CA SER A 12 -11.01 3.98 10.72
C SER A 12 -10.00 5.02 10.23
N GLY A 13 -8.93 5.25 10.98
CA GLY A 13 -7.84 6.14 10.59
C GLY A 13 -7.11 5.62 9.36
N ALA A 14 -6.71 4.35 9.34
CA ALA A 14 -6.04 3.72 8.22
C ALA A 14 -6.90 3.74 6.94
N ALA A 15 -8.21 3.45 7.07
CA ALA A 15 -9.16 3.53 5.97
C ALA A 15 -9.25 4.95 5.37
N ILE A 16 -9.38 5.97 6.22
CA ILE A 16 -9.47 7.37 5.77
C ILE A 16 -8.19 7.80 5.05
N LEU A 17 -7.03 7.46 5.61
CA LEU A 17 -5.72 7.82 5.04
C LEU A 17 -5.49 7.13 3.70
N GLY A 18 -5.62 5.80 3.64
CA GLY A 18 -5.40 5.03 2.42
C GLY A 18 -6.38 5.38 1.31
N VAL A 19 -7.66 5.52 1.63
CA VAL A 19 -8.70 5.93 0.66
C VAL A 19 -8.45 7.34 0.14
N THR A 20 -8.11 8.28 1.04
CA THR A 20 -7.79 9.67 0.64
C THR A 20 -6.61 9.68 -0.32
N ALA A 21 -5.52 8.99 0.03
CA ALA A 21 -4.33 8.92 -0.80
C ALA A 21 -4.64 8.29 -2.18
N ALA A 22 -5.40 7.18 -2.21
CA ALA A 22 -5.79 6.54 -3.46
C ALA A 22 -6.59 7.49 -4.37
N MET A 23 -7.56 8.20 -3.83
CA MET A 23 -8.35 9.18 -4.58
C MET A 23 -7.49 10.34 -5.10
N ARG A 24 -6.55 10.83 -4.29
CA ARG A 24 -5.64 11.92 -4.66
C ARG A 24 -4.58 11.49 -5.68
N THR A 25 -4.33 10.18 -5.80
CA THR A 25 -3.46 9.61 -6.85
C THR A 25 -4.15 9.55 -8.22
N GLY A 26 -5.49 9.63 -8.28
CA GLY A 26 -6.21 9.85 -9.54
C GLY A 26 -7.01 8.66 -10.06
N VAL A 27 -7.32 7.66 -9.22
CA VAL A 27 -8.30 6.61 -9.61
C VAL A 27 -9.71 7.19 -9.73
N GLY A 28 -10.50 6.65 -10.64
CA GLY A 28 -11.86 7.11 -10.88
C GLY A 28 -12.86 6.68 -9.81
N MET A 29 -12.57 5.64 -9.04
CA MET A 29 -13.41 5.13 -7.94
C MET A 29 -12.56 4.42 -6.91
N VAL A 30 -12.93 4.55 -5.64
CA VAL A 30 -12.40 3.72 -4.56
C VAL A 30 -13.55 2.92 -3.94
N ARG A 31 -13.36 1.61 -3.81
CA ARG A 31 -14.21 0.73 -3.01
C ARG A 31 -13.61 0.52 -1.64
N HIS A 32 -14.47 0.42 -0.63
CA HIS A 32 -14.02 0.13 0.73
C HIS A 32 -14.81 -1.05 1.32
N VAL A 33 -14.07 -1.98 1.93
CA VAL A 33 -14.63 -3.16 2.60
C VAL A 33 -14.13 -3.19 4.04
N ALA A 34 -15.06 -3.01 4.98
CA ALA A 34 -14.82 -3.12 6.41
C ALA A 34 -16.13 -3.27 7.17
N ALA A 35 -16.05 -3.31 8.50
CA ALA A 35 -17.22 -3.22 9.36
C ALA A 35 -18.02 -1.92 9.08
N SER A 36 -19.34 -1.98 9.21
CA SER A 36 -20.23 -0.85 8.91
C SER A 36 -19.91 0.43 9.69
N THR A 37 -19.41 0.29 10.93
CA THR A 37 -18.98 1.43 11.76
C THR A 37 -17.82 2.19 11.12
N VAL A 38 -16.83 1.50 10.58
CA VAL A 38 -15.68 2.10 9.88
C VAL A 38 -16.14 2.71 8.56
N THR A 39 -16.95 1.98 7.80
CA THR A 39 -17.50 2.45 6.52
C THR A 39 -18.33 3.72 6.68
N ASN A 40 -19.18 3.82 7.71
CA ASN A 40 -19.98 5.01 7.96
C ASN A 40 -19.10 6.23 8.27
N LEU A 41 -18.09 6.08 9.13
CA LEU A 41 -17.13 7.16 9.42
C LEU A 41 -16.36 7.60 8.18
N LEU A 42 -15.97 6.65 7.33
CA LEU A 42 -15.31 6.97 6.07
C LEU A 42 -16.22 7.76 5.14
N LEU A 43 -17.49 7.38 5.01
CA LEU A 43 -18.47 8.06 4.14
C LEU A 43 -18.79 9.48 4.61
N GLU A 44 -18.66 9.79 5.92
CA GLU A 44 -18.81 11.15 6.45
C GLU A 44 -17.71 12.11 5.92
N VAL A 45 -16.50 11.59 5.68
CA VAL A 45 -15.35 12.41 5.24
C VAL A 45 -15.02 12.22 3.77
N ARG A 46 -15.42 11.10 3.18
CA ARG A 46 -15.20 10.76 1.75
C ARG A 46 -16.49 10.16 1.16
N PRO A 47 -17.49 11.00 0.87
CA PRO A 47 -18.78 10.52 0.34
C PRO A 47 -18.68 9.90 -1.06
N GLU A 48 -17.56 10.07 -1.75
CA GLU A 48 -17.28 9.51 -3.08
C GLU A 48 -16.96 8.01 -3.05
N VAL A 49 -16.71 7.44 -1.85
CA VAL A 49 -16.39 6.02 -1.66
C VAL A 49 -17.60 5.14 -1.94
N VAL A 50 -17.36 4.01 -2.57
CA VAL A 50 -18.38 2.97 -2.76
C VAL A 50 -18.14 1.84 -1.76
N ALA A 51 -19.10 1.61 -0.87
CA ALA A 51 -19.01 0.55 0.13
C ALA A 51 -19.23 -0.84 -0.48
N GLY A 52 -18.52 -1.85 0.07
CA GLY A 52 -18.69 -3.26 -0.25
C GLY A 52 -17.88 -3.76 -1.43
N PHE A 53 -17.84 -5.08 -1.54
CA PHE A 53 -17.17 -5.78 -2.64
C PHE A 53 -17.73 -5.42 -4.01
N GLY A 54 -16.94 -5.66 -5.04
CA GLY A 54 -17.27 -5.47 -6.43
C GLY A 54 -16.00 -5.50 -7.27
N ARG A 55 -16.12 -5.26 -8.56
CA ARG A 55 -14.96 -5.24 -9.44
C ARG A 55 -13.98 -4.14 -9.01
N ALA A 56 -12.73 -4.51 -8.87
CA ALA A 56 -11.59 -3.61 -8.72
C ALA A 56 -10.46 -4.07 -9.65
N GLN A 57 -9.57 -3.17 -10.04
CA GLN A 57 -8.37 -3.47 -10.79
C GLN A 57 -7.18 -3.79 -9.89
N ALA A 58 -7.20 -3.28 -8.67
CA ALA A 58 -6.23 -3.62 -7.63
C ALA A 58 -6.88 -3.51 -6.24
N TRP A 59 -6.36 -4.22 -5.25
CA TRP A 59 -6.76 -4.11 -3.84
C TRP A 59 -5.57 -3.74 -2.96
N VAL A 60 -5.85 -2.92 -1.95
CA VAL A 60 -4.97 -2.68 -0.80
C VAL A 60 -5.53 -3.47 0.38
N LEU A 61 -4.73 -4.31 0.97
CA LEU A 61 -5.14 -5.27 1.99
C LEU A 61 -4.37 -5.06 3.28
N GLY A 62 -5.07 -5.04 4.41
CA GLY A 62 -4.49 -5.25 5.73
C GLY A 62 -4.23 -4.02 6.58
N SER A 63 -4.29 -2.81 6.04
CA SER A 63 -4.07 -1.57 6.80
C SER A 63 -5.01 -1.49 8.01
N GLY A 64 -4.44 -1.44 9.21
CA GLY A 64 -5.20 -1.37 10.47
C GLY A 64 -6.04 -2.61 10.80
N VAL A 65 -5.78 -3.77 10.17
CA VAL A 65 -6.49 -5.03 10.44
C VAL A 65 -5.72 -5.85 11.48
N PRO A 66 -6.28 -6.11 12.68
CA PRO A 66 -5.74 -7.08 13.60
C PRO A 66 -5.87 -8.51 13.03
N VAL A 67 -4.86 -9.35 13.25
CA VAL A 67 -4.85 -10.73 12.74
C VAL A 67 -5.87 -11.66 13.40
N ASP A 68 -6.43 -11.25 14.53
CA ASP A 68 -7.48 -11.95 15.28
C ASP A 68 -8.91 -11.46 14.96
N ASP A 69 -9.06 -10.49 14.06
CA ASP A 69 -10.36 -10.08 13.52
C ASP A 69 -10.76 -11.01 12.37
N GLU A 70 -11.42 -12.13 12.70
CA GLU A 70 -11.83 -13.18 11.74
C GLU A 70 -12.65 -12.62 10.57
N VAL A 71 -13.49 -11.61 10.81
CA VAL A 71 -14.34 -11.03 9.76
C VAL A 71 -13.50 -10.24 8.76
N GLN A 72 -12.55 -9.45 9.25
CA GLN A 72 -11.68 -8.68 8.38
C GLN A 72 -10.64 -9.57 7.68
N VAL A 73 -10.15 -10.60 8.35
CA VAL A 73 -9.30 -11.63 7.70
C VAL A 73 -10.07 -12.30 6.57
N ALA A 74 -11.33 -12.67 6.76
CA ALA A 74 -12.15 -13.23 5.68
C ALA A 74 -12.31 -12.25 4.51
N ASN A 75 -12.50 -10.94 4.77
CA ASN A 75 -12.55 -9.91 3.73
C ASN A 75 -11.22 -9.79 2.96
N ILE A 76 -10.08 -9.87 3.65
CA ILE A 76 -8.74 -9.88 3.02
C ILE A 76 -8.61 -11.07 2.08
N LEU A 77 -8.96 -12.28 2.53
CA LEU A 77 -8.85 -13.51 1.73
C LEU A 77 -9.82 -13.50 0.55
N GLU A 78 -11.03 -12.97 0.71
CA GLU A 78 -11.98 -12.80 -0.39
C GLU A 78 -11.43 -11.81 -1.45
N ALA A 79 -10.87 -10.67 -1.02
CA ALA A 79 -10.26 -9.72 -1.95
C ALA A 79 -9.03 -10.32 -2.66
N ALA A 80 -8.19 -11.06 -1.95
CA ALA A 80 -7.02 -11.74 -2.52
C ALA A 80 -7.41 -12.78 -3.58
N SER A 81 -8.58 -13.43 -3.44
CA SER A 81 -9.08 -14.41 -4.38
C SER A 81 -9.57 -13.83 -5.73
N GLN A 82 -9.67 -12.51 -5.85
CA GLN A 82 -10.18 -11.85 -7.07
C GLN A 82 -9.18 -11.84 -8.25
N ASN A 83 -7.99 -12.39 -8.05
CA ASN A 83 -6.97 -12.57 -9.09
C ASN A 83 -6.63 -11.26 -9.83
N CYS A 84 -6.41 -10.19 -9.07
CA CYS A 84 -5.94 -8.90 -9.54
C CYS A 84 -4.73 -8.44 -8.70
N PRO A 85 -3.96 -7.43 -9.14
CA PRO A 85 -2.84 -6.89 -8.39
C PRO A 85 -3.20 -6.49 -6.96
N LEU A 86 -2.29 -6.76 -6.00
CA LEU A 86 -2.49 -6.48 -4.57
C LEU A 86 -1.36 -5.63 -3.99
N VAL A 87 -1.73 -4.72 -3.11
CA VAL A 87 -0.83 -4.19 -2.07
C VAL A 87 -1.11 -4.95 -0.79
N ILE A 88 -0.11 -5.60 -0.22
CA ILE A 88 -0.23 -6.40 0.99
C ILE A 88 0.55 -5.70 2.11
N ASP A 89 -0.17 -5.13 3.07
CA ASP A 89 0.38 -4.32 4.16
C ASP A 89 -0.10 -4.83 5.53
N ALA A 90 0.60 -4.46 6.58
CA ALA A 90 0.22 -4.68 7.98
C ALA A 90 -0.31 -6.10 8.26
N GLY A 91 -1.53 -6.25 8.79
CA GLY A 91 -2.12 -7.55 9.14
C GLY A 91 -2.25 -8.53 7.98
N ALA A 92 -2.39 -8.06 6.75
CA ALA A 92 -2.47 -8.95 5.59
C ALA A 92 -1.15 -9.69 5.32
N LEU A 93 0.00 -9.12 5.69
CA LEU A 93 1.31 -9.78 5.60
C LEU A 93 1.38 -11.09 6.39
N GLU A 94 0.57 -11.24 7.42
CA GLU A 94 0.56 -12.42 8.29
C GLU A 94 -0.48 -13.47 7.90
N VAL A 95 -1.56 -13.09 7.19
CA VAL A 95 -2.70 -13.99 6.92
C VAL A 95 -2.80 -14.48 5.49
N VAL A 96 -2.19 -13.76 4.53
CA VAL A 96 -2.22 -14.16 3.11
C VAL A 96 -1.37 -15.39 2.87
N ASP A 97 -1.89 -16.33 2.09
CA ASP A 97 -1.14 -17.45 1.55
C ASP A 97 -0.50 -17.06 0.22
N TYR A 98 0.80 -16.78 0.25
CA TYR A 98 1.55 -16.33 -0.93
C TYR A 98 1.62 -17.39 -2.02
N SER A 99 1.54 -18.68 -1.68
CA SER A 99 1.55 -19.77 -2.66
C SER A 99 0.30 -19.81 -3.55
N SER A 100 -0.78 -19.16 -3.12
CA SER A 100 -2.03 -19.05 -3.87
C SER A 100 -2.08 -17.82 -4.80
N LEU A 101 -1.11 -16.91 -4.70
CA LEU A 101 -1.07 -15.69 -5.51
C LEU A 101 -0.43 -15.96 -6.88
N THR A 102 -0.82 -15.16 -7.86
CA THR A 102 -0.10 -15.11 -9.14
C THR A 102 1.30 -14.50 -8.91
N PRO A 103 2.37 -15.13 -9.39
CA PRO A 103 3.72 -14.61 -9.28
C PRO A 103 3.83 -13.17 -9.80
N GLN A 104 4.59 -12.34 -9.10
CA GLN A 104 4.96 -10.97 -9.51
C GLN A 104 3.75 -10.09 -9.89
N THR A 105 2.65 -10.22 -9.15
CA THR A 105 1.47 -9.37 -9.33
C THR A 105 1.20 -8.49 -8.11
N CYS A 106 1.94 -8.71 -7.01
CA CYS A 106 1.68 -8.02 -5.75
C CYS A 106 2.91 -7.25 -5.26
N ILE A 107 2.66 -6.20 -4.46
CA ILE A 107 3.68 -5.46 -3.74
C ILE A 107 3.41 -5.60 -2.24
N LEU A 108 4.34 -6.22 -1.52
CA LEU A 108 4.34 -6.31 -0.08
C LEU A 108 5.04 -5.08 0.51
N THR A 109 4.48 -4.48 1.56
CA THR A 109 4.99 -3.22 2.12
C THR A 109 5.35 -3.32 3.61
N PRO A 110 6.20 -4.27 4.03
CA PRO A 110 6.58 -4.40 5.43
C PRO A 110 7.45 -3.22 5.91
N HIS A 111 7.28 -2.82 7.17
CA HIS A 111 8.35 -2.17 7.92
C HIS A 111 9.29 -3.25 8.52
N ALA A 112 10.42 -2.83 9.13
CA ALA A 112 11.44 -3.78 9.62
C ALA A 112 10.88 -4.90 10.53
N GLY A 113 10.00 -4.57 11.48
CA GLY A 113 9.39 -5.57 12.36
C GLY A 113 8.44 -6.53 11.66
N GLU A 114 7.73 -6.06 10.61
CA GLU A 114 6.85 -6.90 9.77
C GLU A 114 7.67 -7.82 8.87
N LEU A 115 8.77 -7.33 8.29
CA LEU A 115 9.66 -8.13 7.47
C LEU A 115 10.29 -9.27 8.30
N ALA A 116 10.72 -8.99 9.52
CA ALA A 116 11.25 -10.02 10.41
C ALA A 116 10.20 -11.12 10.66
N ARG A 117 8.96 -10.75 11.01
CA ARG A 117 7.87 -11.73 11.23
C ARG A 117 7.52 -12.51 9.95
N LEU A 118 7.53 -11.84 8.80
CA LEU A 118 7.32 -12.49 7.50
C LEU A 118 8.37 -13.57 7.25
N LEU A 119 9.65 -13.26 7.44
CA LEU A 119 10.75 -14.21 7.26
C LEU A 119 10.69 -15.35 8.28
N ASP A 120 10.34 -15.07 9.54
CA ASP A 120 10.17 -16.08 10.59
C ASP A 120 9.10 -17.12 10.26
N ARG A 121 8.01 -16.73 9.56
CA ARG A 121 6.98 -17.68 9.06
C ARG A 121 7.58 -18.76 8.15
N PHE A 122 8.67 -18.45 7.45
CA PHE A 122 9.38 -19.37 6.55
C PHE A 122 10.65 -19.95 7.18
N GLY A 123 10.85 -19.76 8.49
CA GLY A 123 12.03 -20.26 9.22
C GLY A 123 13.34 -19.60 8.77
N LYS A 124 13.27 -18.35 8.33
CA LYS A 124 14.43 -17.56 7.90
C LYS A 124 14.70 -16.42 8.86
N HIS A 125 15.98 -16.21 9.16
CA HIS A 125 16.44 -15.13 10.01
C HIS A 125 17.57 -14.39 9.29
N PHE A 126 17.41 -13.08 9.13
CA PHE A 126 18.39 -12.19 8.50
C PHE A 126 18.55 -10.94 9.36
N ASP A 127 19.72 -10.32 9.28
CA ASP A 127 19.82 -8.92 9.64
C ASP A 127 18.92 -8.12 8.67
N LEU A 128 18.21 -7.11 9.19
CA LEU A 128 17.22 -6.36 8.41
C LEU A 128 17.92 -5.37 7.46
N ASP A 129 18.37 -5.88 6.35
CA ASP A 129 19.12 -5.18 5.32
C ASP A 129 18.66 -5.63 3.90
N TYR A 130 19.51 -5.37 2.93
CA TYR A 130 19.36 -5.77 1.54
C TYR A 130 19.08 -7.27 1.37
N GLU A 131 19.79 -8.14 2.07
CA GLU A 131 19.65 -9.60 1.91
C GLU A 131 18.26 -10.07 2.40
N ALA A 132 17.76 -9.47 3.49
CA ALA A 132 16.43 -9.77 4.01
C ALA A 132 15.30 -9.45 3.01
N VAL A 133 15.41 -8.31 2.32
CA VAL A 133 14.39 -7.88 1.34
C VAL A 133 14.41 -8.81 0.13
N VAL A 134 15.59 -9.12 -0.41
CA VAL A 134 15.78 -10.07 -1.53
C VAL A 134 15.25 -11.46 -1.15
N ALA A 135 15.59 -11.94 0.06
CA ALA A 135 15.10 -13.24 0.51
C ALA A 135 13.57 -13.28 0.63
N ALA A 136 12.95 -12.22 1.15
CA ALA A 136 11.50 -12.13 1.25
C ALA A 136 10.84 -12.10 -0.13
N ALA A 137 11.37 -11.35 -1.09
CA ALA A 137 10.86 -11.30 -2.45
C ALA A 137 10.94 -12.68 -3.13
N ALA A 138 12.07 -13.36 -3.03
CA ALA A 138 12.25 -14.70 -3.59
C ALA A 138 11.34 -15.76 -2.93
N ILE A 139 11.11 -15.68 -1.61
CA ILE A 139 10.26 -16.64 -0.87
C ILE A 139 8.78 -16.43 -1.20
N THR A 140 8.34 -15.18 -1.35
CA THR A 140 6.93 -14.85 -1.61
C THR A 140 6.58 -14.85 -3.10
N ASP A 141 7.61 -14.88 -3.97
CA ASP A 141 7.49 -14.70 -5.43
C ASP A 141 6.77 -13.38 -5.81
N GLN A 142 6.96 -12.34 -5.00
CA GLN A 142 6.35 -11.03 -5.14
C GLN A 142 7.37 -9.91 -4.94
N VAL A 143 7.04 -8.69 -5.36
CA VAL A 143 7.84 -7.50 -5.04
C VAL A 143 7.70 -7.18 -3.55
N VAL A 144 8.82 -6.93 -2.88
CA VAL A 144 8.86 -6.55 -1.46
C VAL A 144 9.48 -5.17 -1.30
N MET A 145 8.75 -4.28 -0.63
CA MET A 145 9.18 -2.92 -0.31
C MET A 145 9.38 -2.79 1.20
N LEU A 146 10.61 -2.78 1.66
CA LEU A 146 10.96 -2.49 3.07
C LEU A 146 10.91 -0.99 3.31
N LYS A 147 9.90 -0.56 4.07
CA LYS A 147 9.71 0.85 4.46
C LYS A 147 10.80 1.32 5.42
N GLY A 148 11.43 2.48 5.12
CA GLY A 148 12.47 3.09 5.96
C GLY A 148 12.86 4.48 5.47
N ASN A 149 13.85 5.10 6.13
CA ASN A 149 14.41 6.37 5.65
C ASN A 149 15.00 6.24 4.23
N THR A 150 15.64 5.11 3.95
CA THR A 150 15.84 4.60 2.58
C THR A 150 14.93 3.40 2.44
N THR A 151 14.01 3.46 1.49
CA THR A 151 13.13 2.34 1.15
C THR A 151 13.88 1.41 0.19
N LEU A 152 13.95 0.11 0.54
CA LEU A 152 14.51 -0.91 -0.34
C LEU A 152 13.38 -1.67 -1.02
N ILE A 153 13.47 -1.85 -2.33
CA ILE A 153 12.46 -2.55 -3.13
C ILE A 153 13.17 -3.66 -3.87
N ALA A 154 12.75 -4.91 -3.69
CA ALA A 154 13.32 -6.06 -4.38
C ALA A 154 12.25 -6.84 -5.14
N ASP A 155 12.62 -7.37 -6.29
CA ASP A 155 11.85 -8.35 -7.05
C ASP A 155 12.29 -9.79 -6.71
N PRO A 156 11.53 -10.83 -7.11
CA PRO A 156 11.91 -12.23 -6.91
C PRO A 156 13.18 -12.67 -7.64
N HIS A 157 13.64 -11.93 -8.64
CA HIS A 157 14.83 -12.24 -9.42
C HIS A 157 16.11 -11.65 -8.85
N GLY A 158 16.00 -10.83 -7.79
CA GLY A 158 17.10 -10.22 -7.08
C GLY A 158 17.49 -8.84 -7.60
N GLU A 159 16.70 -8.21 -8.48
CA GLU A 159 16.84 -6.79 -8.75
C GLU A 159 16.43 -6.00 -7.53
N VAL A 160 17.24 -5.00 -7.14
CA VAL A 160 16.96 -4.17 -5.96
C VAL A 160 17.14 -2.71 -6.29
N ARG A 161 16.20 -1.91 -5.84
CA ARG A 161 16.24 -0.46 -5.88
C ARG A 161 16.25 0.12 -4.48
N ALA A 162 16.96 1.23 -4.31
CA ALA A 162 17.04 1.98 -3.06
C ALA A 162 16.57 3.41 -3.32
N VAL A 163 15.47 3.80 -2.68
CA VAL A 163 14.87 5.13 -2.83
C VAL A 163 14.99 5.90 -1.53
N GLY A 164 15.65 7.05 -1.58
CA GLY A 164 15.88 7.88 -0.40
C GLY A 164 17.08 8.83 -0.56
N PRO A 165 17.39 9.64 0.49
CA PRO A 165 16.67 9.67 1.77
C PRO A 165 15.25 10.23 1.62
N ASN A 166 14.28 9.57 2.27
CA ASN A 166 12.90 10.03 2.28
C ASN A 166 12.72 11.23 3.23
N SER A 167 11.65 11.98 3.04
CA SER A 167 11.30 13.09 3.93
C SER A 167 11.16 12.63 5.38
N THR A 168 11.80 13.33 6.32
CA THR A 168 11.69 13.03 7.75
C THR A 168 10.29 13.26 8.31
N ALA A 169 9.44 14.02 7.61
CA ALA A 169 8.03 14.20 7.95
C ALA A 169 7.23 12.88 7.87
N LEU A 170 7.75 11.88 7.13
CA LEU A 170 7.18 10.53 7.06
C LEU A 170 7.37 9.71 8.33
N ALA A 171 8.18 10.15 9.30
CA ALA A 171 8.27 9.53 10.62
C ALA A 171 7.04 9.82 11.50
N THR A 172 5.86 9.86 10.90
CA THR A 172 4.56 10.16 11.52
C THR A 172 3.63 8.97 11.35
N ALA A 173 2.87 8.63 12.41
CA ALA A 173 1.95 7.50 12.37
C ALA A 173 0.89 7.67 11.26
N GLY A 174 0.63 6.60 10.52
CA GLY A 174 -0.36 6.56 9.45
C GLY A 174 0.18 6.89 8.05
N THR A 175 1.43 7.34 7.91
CA THR A 175 2.04 7.61 6.60
C THR A 175 2.24 6.34 5.76
N GLY A 176 2.37 5.17 6.40
CA GLY A 176 2.35 3.87 5.73
C GLY A 176 1.01 3.57 5.05
N ASP A 177 -0.12 3.93 5.69
CA ASP A 177 -1.45 3.79 5.08
C ASP A 177 -1.60 4.70 3.86
N VAL A 178 -1.01 5.90 3.90
CA VAL A 178 -0.95 6.82 2.76
C VAL A 178 -0.18 6.19 1.60
N LEU A 179 1.01 5.63 1.87
CA LEU A 179 1.82 4.95 0.86
C LEU A 179 1.07 3.76 0.24
N ALA A 180 0.42 2.94 1.07
CA ALA A 180 -0.39 1.82 0.60
C ALA A 180 -1.54 2.28 -0.32
N GLY A 181 -2.19 3.40 0.01
CA GLY A 181 -3.22 4.01 -0.85
C GLY A 181 -2.69 4.49 -2.20
N ILE A 182 -1.53 5.16 -2.22
CA ILE A 182 -0.84 5.56 -3.46
C ILE A 182 -0.53 4.34 -4.32
N LEU A 183 0.10 3.32 -3.75
CA LEU A 183 0.41 2.06 -4.43
C LEU A 183 -0.83 1.40 -5.04
N GLY A 184 -1.91 1.28 -4.26
CA GLY A 184 -3.14 0.68 -4.73
C GLY A 184 -3.74 1.40 -5.93
N ALA A 185 -3.65 2.72 -5.97
CA ALA A 185 -4.11 3.52 -7.10
C ALA A 185 -3.20 3.33 -8.33
N LEU A 186 -1.89 3.36 -8.16
CA LEU A 186 -0.94 3.12 -9.25
C LEU A 186 -1.08 1.71 -9.81
N LEU A 187 -1.22 0.68 -8.97
CA LEU A 187 -1.50 -0.68 -9.44
C LEU A 187 -2.83 -0.78 -10.20
N ALA A 188 -3.87 -0.09 -9.72
CA ALA A 188 -5.16 -0.10 -10.41
C ALA A 188 -5.08 0.57 -11.79
N THR A 189 -4.25 1.59 -11.96
CA THR A 189 -4.02 2.27 -13.24
C THR A 189 -3.06 1.49 -14.16
N ASN A 190 -2.23 0.61 -13.60
CA ASN A 190 -1.33 -0.32 -14.29
C ASN A 190 -1.91 -1.74 -14.44
N ALA A 191 -3.22 -1.89 -14.42
CA ALA A 191 -3.87 -3.21 -14.41
C ALA A 191 -3.68 -4.03 -15.71
N ASP A 192 -3.21 -3.40 -16.77
CA ASP A 192 -2.78 -4.04 -18.02
C ASP A 192 -1.35 -4.61 -17.94
N GLY A 193 -0.59 -4.26 -16.88
CA GLY A 193 0.76 -4.76 -16.63
C GLY A 193 1.83 -4.19 -17.58
N GLU A 194 1.59 -3.03 -18.19
CA GLU A 194 2.55 -2.40 -19.11
C GLU A 194 3.78 -1.85 -18.38
N THR A 195 3.63 -1.48 -17.09
CA THR A 195 4.72 -0.93 -16.26
C THR A 195 5.22 -2.00 -15.28
N ASP A 196 6.54 -2.11 -15.13
CA ASP A 196 7.19 -2.97 -14.16
C ASP A 196 6.77 -2.61 -12.73
N LEU A 197 6.56 -3.62 -11.87
CA LEU A 197 6.18 -3.39 -10.47
C LEU A 197 7.26 -2.68 -9.65
N LEU A 198 8.54 -2.84 -9.99
CA LEU A 198 9.62 -2.05 -9.39
C LEU A 198 9.47 -0.56 -9.71
N ASP A 199 9.11 -0.21 -10.96
CA ASP A 199 8.85 1.17 -11.36
C ASP A 199 7.62 1.74 -10.65
N VAL A 200 6.55 0.95 -10.53
CA VAL A 200 5.33 1.35 -9.78
C VAL A 200 5.66 1.60 -8.31
N ALA A 201 6.43 0.70 -7.70
CA ALA A 201 6.83 0.80 -6.30
C ALA A 201 7.74 2.02 -6.06
N GLU A 202 8.74 2.23 -6.91
CA GLU A 202 9.65 3.38 -6.85
C GLU A 202 8.90 4.70 -7.02
N LEU A 203 8.01 4.79 -8.01
CA LEU A 203 7.16 5.97 -8.24
C LEU A 203 6.30 6.30 -7.01
N ALA A 204 5.72 5.28 -6.37
CA ALA A 204 4.91 5.49 -5.16
C ALA A 204 5.73 6.09 -4.02
N VAL A 205 6.97 5.62 -3.81
CA VAL A 205 7.86 6.18 -2.77
C VAL A 205 8.21 7.64 -3.09
N HIS A 206 8.49 7.97 -4.34
CA HIS A 206 8.77 9.35 -4.75
C HIS A 206 7.58 10.27 -4.52
N ILE A 207 6.37 9.88 -4.96
CA ILE A 207 5.14 10.66 -4.72
C ILE A 207 4.93 10.86 -3.21
N HIS A 208 5.07 9.82 -2.41
CA HIS A 208 4.88 9.84 -0.98
C HIS A 208 5.87 10.77 -0.26
N SER A 209 7.16 10.68 -0.62
CA SER A 209 8.20 11.52 -0.03
C SER A 209 8.06 12.98 -0.41
N GLU A 210 7.72 13.26 -1.67
CA GLU A 210 7.50 14.64 -2.14
C GLU A 210 6.24 15.25 -1.53
N ALA A 211 5.15 14.48 -1.42
CA ALA A 211 3.94 14.92 -0.74
C ALA A 211 4.19 15.30 0.74
N ALA A 212 5.04 14.53 1.42
CA ALA A 212 5.45 14.85 2.79
C ALA A 212 6.33 16.11 2.87
N THR A 213 7.18 16.34 1.87
CA THR A 213 7.99 17.54 1.76
C THR A 213 7.11 18.77 1.56
N HIS A 214 6.15 18.73 0.63
CA HIS A 214 5.18 19.80 0.43
C HIS A 214 4.33 20.06 1.69
N ALA A 215 3.88 19.01 2.37
CA ALA A 215 3.12 19.16 3.62
C ALA A 215 3.95 19.89 4.70
N ALA A 216 5.26 19.62 4.76
CA ALA A 216 6.16 20.19 5.77
C ALA A 216 6.45 21.70 5.55
N GLU A 217 6.21 22.24 4.37
CA GLU A 217 6.36 23.68 4.11
C GLU A 217 5.42 24.55 4.96
N ALA A 218 4.27 24.01 5.33
CA ALA A 218 3.27 24.70 6.16
C ALA A 218 3.51 24.53 7.67
N GLY A 219 4.40 23.64 8.10
CA GLY A 219 4.69 23.38 9.52
C GLY A 219 4.69 21.88 9.88
N PRO A 220 4.42 21.54 11.16
CA PRO A 220 4.36 20.15 11.60
C PRO A 220 3.32 19.33 10.84
N VAL A 221 3.69 18.11 10.42
CA VAL A 221 2.92 17.25 9.51
C VAL A 221 2.19 16.15 10.27
N VAL A 222 0.94 15.90 9.89
CA VAL A 222 0.22 14.67 10.18
C VAL A 222 -0.04 13.89 8.89
N ALA A 223 -0.32 12.58 9.00
CA ALA A 223 -0.45 11.72 7.82
C ALA A 223 -1.53 12.18 6.82
N LEU A 224 -2.61 12.81 7.29
CA LEU A 224 -3.65 13.35 6.41
C LEU A 224 -3.15 14.50 5.54
N ASP A 225 -2.24 15.34 6.07
CA ASP A 225 -1.63 16.43 5.29
C ASP A 225 -0.84 15.84 4.10
N VAL A 226 -0.09 14.74 4.35
CA VAL A 226 0.64 14.03 3.29
C VAL A 226 -0.34 13.49 2.24
N ALA A 227 -1.41 12.83 2.66
CA ALA A 227 -2.42 12.28 1.76
C ALA A 227 -3.06 13.37 0.87
N GLU A 228 -3.35 14.55 1.42
CA GLU A 228 -3.94 15.65 0.67
C GLU A 228 -2.94 16.31 -0.31
N GLN A 229 -1.63 16.30 -0.01
CA GLN A 229 -0.60 16.85 -0.91
C GLN A 229 -0.28 15.95 -2.10
N VAL A 230 -0.64 14.66 -2.09
CA VAL A 230 -0.44 13.74 -3.23
C VAL A 230 -0.97 14.35 -4.54
N ARG A 231 -2.14 14.99 -4.51
CA ARG A 231 -2.72 15.64 -5.71
C ARG A 231 -1.85 16.77 -6.27
N THR A 232 -1.16 17.51 -5.39
CA THR A 232 -0.27 18.61 -5.80
C THR A 232 0.94 18.04 -6.53
N VAL A 233 1.61 17.05 -5.93
CA VAL A 233 2.76 16.38 -6.55
C VAL A 233 2.41 15.82 -7.93
N ILE A 234 1.29 15.11 -8.05
CA ILE A 234 0.86 14.55 -9.34
C ILE A 234 0.54 15.67 -10.34
N GLY A 235 -0.13 16.73 -9.89
CA GLY A 235 -0.43 17.88 -10.75
C GLY A 235 0.82 18.56 -11.28
N ASP A 236 1.86 18.70 -10.45
CA ASP A 236 3.14 19.34 -10.84
C ASP A 236 3.94 18.47 -11.85
N TRP A 237 3.73 17.16 -11.82
CA TRP A 237 4.41 16.22 -12.73
C TRP A 237 3.66 15.96 -14.03
N MET A 238 2.39 16.32 -14.10
CA MET A 238 1.61 16.17 -15.33
C MET A 238 1.98 17.25 -16.34
N PRO A 239 2.18 16.91 -17.61
CA PRO A 239 2.36 17.92 -18.65
C PRO A 239 1.11 18.79 -18.80
N ALA A 240 1.31 20.09 -19.01
CA ALA A 240 0.25 21.05 -19.25
C ALA A 240 -0.49 20.79 -20.58
#